data_b40d308cc77fe0e7de384f3fcaf32658
#
_entry.id   b40d308cc77fe0e7de384f3fcaf32658
#
_cell.length_a   1.000
_cell.length_b   1.000
_cell.length_c   1.000
_cell.angle_alpha   90.00
_cell.angle_beta   90.00
_cell.angle_gamma   90.00
#
_symmetry.space_group_name_H-M   'P 1'
#
loop_
_entity.id
_entity.type
_entity.pdbx_description
1 polymer ?
#
loop_
_entity_poly.entity_id
_entity_poly.type
_entity_poly.pdbx_seq_one_letter_code
_entity_poly.pdbx_strand_id
1 'polypeptide(L)'
;MSTAPLRTATAAPSHIVIEPSILYFGTPVVLLSTENEDGSFNLAPISSAWALGHTVVLGLGREGQTARNLRSRPDVVINLPAPDQWQAVERLAPLTGRSPVPSTKAKGCRFEPDKFGAAGLREEPSDVVRPPRVAECPVQLEAHAERVRPDVAGGFVIVEAVVRKVHADPRIVVPGTDHVDPAAWSPLVYNFRHYFGLGPELGHSYRTETPHRRQVD
;
A
#
# COMPACT_ATOMS: atom_id res chain seq x y z
N MET A 1 -40.26 46.60 -17.20
CA MET A 1 -40.34 45.17 -16.84
C MET A 1 -39.19 44.48 -17.52
N SER A 2 -38.12 44.22 -16.80
CA SER A 2 -36.90 43.56 -17.31
C SER A 2 -37.01 42.05 -17.01
N THR A 3 -37.14 41.26 -18.05
CA THR A 3 -37.14 39.79 -17.95
C THR A 3 -35.69 39.30 -17.86
N ALA A 4 -35.28 38.83 -16.70
CA ALA A 4 -33.98 38.15 -16.53
C ALA A 4 -33.97 36.85 -17.39
N PRO A 5 -32.86 36.54 -18.09
CA PRO A 5 -32.78 35.32 -18.85
C PRO A 5 -32.76 34.08 -17.93
N LEU A 6 -33.63 33.12 -18.23
CA LEU A 6 -33.59 31.78 -17.60
C LEU A 6 -32.17 31.20 -17.81
N ARG A 7 -31.46 30.94 -16.74
CA ARG A 7 -30.23 30.12 -16.76
C ARG A 7 -30.65 28.72 -17.22
N THR A 8 -30.28 28.34 -18.43
CA THR A 8 -30.36 26.99 -18.94
C THR A 8 -29.53 26.10 -17.98
N ALA A 9 -30.21 25.21 -17.25
CA ALA A 9 -29.54 24.18 -16.47
C ALA A 9 -28.75 23.30 -17.45
N THR A 10 -27.44 23.38 -17.40
CA THR A 10 -26.55 22.45 -18.12
C THR A 10 -26.88 21.05 -17.60
N ALA A 11 -27.38 20.17 -18.47
CA ALA A 11 -27.64 18.79 -18.09
C ALA A 11 -26.34 18.18 -17.54
N ALA A 12 -26.43 17.52 -16.39
CA ALA A 12 -25.30 16.80 -15.83
C ALA A 12 -24.76 15.79 -16.88
N PRO A 13 -23.45 15.64 -17.01
CA PRO A 13 -22.88 14.70 -17.98
C PRO A 13 -23.42 13.31 -17.75
N SER A 14 -23.92 12.66 -18.80
CA SER A 14 -24.40 11.28 -18.73
C SER A 14 -23.19 10.33 -18.55
N HIS A 15 -23.37 9.27 -17.71
CA HIS A 15 -22.35 8.23 -17.59
C HIS A 15 -22.27 7.41 -18.89
N ILE A 16 -21.04 7.01 -19.24
CA ILE A 16 -20.79 6.06 -20.33
C ILE A 16 -20.32 4.73 -19.77
N VAL A 17 -20.62 3.65 -20.47
CA VAL A 17 -20.11 2.32 -20.13
C VAL A 17 -18.70 2.16 -20.69
N ILE A 18 -17.76 1.72 -19.86
CA ILE A 18 -16.37 1.44 -20.26
C ILE A 18 -15.93 0.10 -19.67
N GLU A 19 -14.91 -0.52 -20.25
CA GLU A 19 -14.28 -1.76 -19.77
C GLU A 19 -12.79 -1.50 -19.46
N PRO A 20 -12.46 -0.91 -18.31
CA PRO A 20 -11.07 -0.64 -17.96
C PRO A 20 -10.32 -1.94 -17.68
N SER A 21 -9.07 -2.03 -18.15
CA SER A 21 -8.22 -3.23 -17.93
C SER A 21 -7.81 -3.43 -16.47
N ILE A 22 -7.98 -2.42 -15.63
CA ILE A 22 -7.68 -2.43 -14.18
C ILE A 22 -8.64 -1.52 -13.43
N LEU A 23 -8.84 -1.83 -12.14
CA LEU A 23 -9.72 -1.06 -11.24
C LEU A 23 -8.96 -0.45 -10.04
N TYR A 24 -7.70 -0.06 -10.22
CA TYR A 24 -6.91 0.62 -9.18
C TYR A 24 -7.32 2.10 -9.07
N PHE A 25 -8.39 2.34 -8.32
CA PHE A 25 -9.08 3.64 -8.20
C PHE A 25 -8.61 4.46 -6.98
N GLY A 26 -7.30 4.62 -6.81
CA GLY A 26 -6.76 5.40 -5.70
C GLY A 26 -6.53 4.58 -4.42
N THR A 27 -5.82 3.46 -4.54
CA THR A 27 -5.45 2.61 -3.41
C THR A 27 -4.04 2.94 -2.90
N PRO A 28 -3.75 2.76 -1.60
CA PRO A 28 -2.39 2.98 -1.09
C PRO A 28 -1.42 1.97 -1.69
N VAL A 29 -0.19 2.41 -1.95
CA VAL A 29 0.92 1.50 -2.23
C VAL A 29 1.48 1.00 -0.90
N VAL A 30 1.75 -0.30 -0.81
CA VAL A 30 2.49 -0.89 0.32
C VAL A 30 3.62 -1.76 -0.20
N LEU A 31 4.72 -1.81 0.55
CA LEU A 31 5.84 -2.70 0.33
C LEU A 31 5.77 -3.84 1.34
N LEU A 32 5.66 -5.07 0.86
CA LEU A 32 5.56 -6.26 1.70
C LEU A 32 6.92 -6.93 1.83
N SER A 33 7.45 -6.99 3.07
CA SER A 33 8.61 -7.81 3.40
C SER A 33 8.14 -9.17 3.90
N THR A 34 8.72 -10.25 3.37
CA THR A 34 8.41 -11.63 3.77
C THR A 34 9.68 -12.49 3.74
N GLU A 35 9.75 -13.53 4.59
CA GLU A 35 10.88 -14.44 4.66
C GLU A 35 10.78 -15.53 3.59
N ASN A 36 11.88 -15.75 2.86
CA ASN A 36 12.04 -16.83 1.89
C ASN A 36 12.37 -18.16 2.59
N GLU A 37 12.31 -19.26 1.85
CA GLU A 37 12.60 -20.61 2.34
C GLU A 37 14.05 -20.79 2.82
N ASP A 38 14.97 -20.04 2.23
CA ASP A 38 16.40 -20.03 2.55
C ASP A 38 16.78 -19.05 3.67
N GLY A 39 15.79 -18.37 4.26
CA GLY A 39 15.98 -17.38 5.33
C GLY A 39 16.32 -15.97 4.84
N SER A 40 16.49 -15.76 3.53
CA SER A 40 16.61 -14.43 2.95
C SER A 40 15.25 -13.72 2.91
N PHE A 41 15.23 -12.42 2.57
CA PHE A 41 14.00 -11.65 2.58
C PHE A 41 13.57 -11.20 1.19
N ASN A 42 12.28 -11.28 0.92
CA ASN A 42 11.66 -10.79 -0.31
C ASN A 42 10.94 -9.49 -0.02
N LEU A 43 11.07 -8.53 -0.92
CA LEU A 43 10.32 -7.27 -0.90
C LEU A 43 9.44 -7.15 -2.14
N ALA A 44 8.17 -6.76 -1.99
CA ALA A 44 7.25 -6.67 -3.11
C ALA A 44 6.28 -5.49 -2.99
N PRO A 45 6.16 -4.63 -4.01
CA PRO A 45 5.16 -3.58 -4.05
C PRO A 45 3.79 -4.15 -4.44
N ILE A 46 2.75 -3.71 -3.78
CA ILE A 46 1.36 -3.91 -4.16
C ILE A 46 0.54 -2.65 -3.91
N SER A 47 -0.62 -2.55 -4.55
CA SER A 47 -1.63 -1.51 -4.28
C SER A 47 -3.01 -2.10 -3.96
N SER A 48 -3.09 -3.40 -3.79
CA SER A 48 -4.31 -4.12 -3.39
C SER A 48 -4.30 -4.32 -1.87
N ALA A 49 -4.37 -3.24 -1.11
CA ALA A 49 -4.32 -3.24 0.35
C ALA A 49 -5.39 -2.32 0.93
N TRP A 50 -6.04 -2.76 2.01
CA TRP A 50 -6.95 -1.93 2.82
C TRP A 50 -6.99 -2.46 4.26
N ALA A 51 -7.38 -1.62 5.20
CA ALA A 51 -7.41 -1.96 6.62
C ALA A 51 -8.80 -1.79 7.22
N LEU A 52 -9.16 -2.67 8.15
CA LEU A 52 -10.34 -2.60 8.99
C LEU A 52 -9.95 -2.97 10.43
N GLY A 53 -9.99 -2.00 11.33
CA GLY A 53 -9.43 -2.15 12.66
C GLY A 53 -7.93 -2.49 12.58
N HIS A 54 -7.49 -3.54 13.28
CA HIS A 54 -6.12 -4.03 13.25
C HIS A 54 -5.88 -5.15 12.21
N THR A 55 -6.81 -5.37 11.28
CA THR A 55 -6.64 -6.33 10.20
C THR A 55 -6.40 -5.62 8.89
N VAL A 56 -5.34 -6.00 8.18
CA VAL A 56 -5.04 -5.55 6.82
C VAL A 56 -5.35 -6.68 5.85
N VAL A 57 -6.12 -6.37 4.81
CA VAL A 57 -6.43 -7.30 3.73
C VAL A 57 -5.56 -6.96 2.52
N LEU A 58 -4.90 -7.99 1.99
CA LEU A 58 -3.96 -7.87 0.88
C LEU A 58 -4.41 -8.75 -0.29
N GLY A 59 -4.36 -8.22 -1.50
CA GLY A 59 -4.55 -8.97 -2.74
C GLY A 59 -3.20 -9.26 -3.40
N LEU A 60 -2.86 -10.55 -3.61
CA LEU A 60 -1.57 -10.97 -4.15
C LEU A 60 -1.76 -11.86 -5.37
N GLY A 61 -0.87 -11.73 -6.37
CA GLY A 61 -0.80 -12.71 -7.44
C GLY A 61 -0.44 -14.10 -6.87
N ARG A 62 -1.24 -15.11 -7.20
CA ARG A 62 -1.15 -16.48 -6.63
C ARG A 62 0.23 -17.11 -6.74
N GLU A 63 0.91 -16.87 -7.86
CA GLU A 63 2.23 -17.46 -8.15
C GLU A 63 3.40 -16.57 -7.69
N GLY A 64 3.12 -15.42 -7.07
CA GLY A 64 4.15 -14.52 -6.57
C GLY A 64 4.91 -15.10 -5.37
N GLN A 65 6.16 -14.65 -5.18
CA GLN A 65 7.00 -15.10 -4.06
C GLN A 65 6.36 -14.77 -2.72
N THR A 66 5.80 -13.57 -2.55
CA THR A 66 5.11 -13.15 -1.32
C THR A 66 3.97 -14.10 -0.96
N ALA A 67 3.11 -14.46 -1.94
CA ALA A 67 2.02 -15.40 -1.72
C ALA A 67 2.52 -16.81 -1.35
N ARG A 68 3.65 -17.25 -1.91
CA ARG A 68 4.30 -18.51 -1.55
C ARG A 68 4.82 -18.46 -0.12
N ASN A 69 5.52 -17.39 0.24
CA ASN A 69 6.07 -17.20 1.58
C ASN A 69 4.98 -17.25 2.65
N LEU A 70 3.90 -16.48 2.48
CA LEU A 70 2.83 -16.35 3.47
C LEU A 70 2.02 -17.64 3.71
N ARG A 71 2.08 -18.62 2.81
CA ARG A 71 1.47 -19.93 3.06
C ARG A 71 2.23 -20.79 4.06
N SER A 72 3.54 -20.57 4.20
CA SER A 72 4.42 -21.40 5.03
C SER A 72 5.06 -20.62 6.18
N ARG A 73 5.24 -19.34 6.01
CA ARG A 73 5.85 -18.37 6.93
C ARG A 73 4.97 -17.13 6.97
N PRO A 74 4.00 -17.10 7.89
CA PRO A 74 2.90 -16.11 7.86
C PRO A 74 3.31 -14.71 8.33
N ASP A 75 4.52 -14.52 8.82
CA ASP A 75 5.02 -13.21 9.23
C ASP A 75 5.22 -12.29 8.03
N VAL A 76 4.81 -11.04 8.17
CA VAL A 76 4.90 -10.01 7.14
C VAL A 76 5.09 -8.63 7.76
N VAL A 77 5.89 -7.80 7.11
CA VAL A 77 5.86 -6.36 7.39
C VAL A 77 5.20 -5.64 6.22
N ILE A 78 4.22 -4.80 6.56
CA ILE A 78 3.50 -3.96 5.62
C ILE A 78 4.04 -2.55 5.78
N ASN A 79 4.92 -2.13 4.88
CA ASN A 79 5.56 -0.84 4.91
C ASN A 79 4.82 0.13 4.01
N LEU A 80 4.51 1.33 4.49
CA LEU A 80 3.77 2.36 3.77
C LEU A 80 4.76 3.45 3.31
N PRO A 81 5.10 3.48 2.01
CA PRO A 81 5.99 4.50 1.47
C PRO A 81 5.29 5.86 1.37
N ALA A 82 6.07 6.94 1.53
CA ALA A 82 5.65 8.30 1.24
C ALA A 82 5.76 8.59 -0.28
N PRO A 83 5.14 9.68 -0.78
CA PRO A 83 5.13 10.01 -2.21
C PRO A 83 6.51 10.18 -2.85
N ASP A 84 7.51 10.67 -2.11
CA ASP A 84 8.89 10.83 -2.57
C ASP A 84 9.63 9.50 -2.82
N GLN A 85 9.07 8.39 -2.36
CA GLN A 85 9.62 7.03 -2.54
C GLN A 85 9.10 6.32 -3.80
N TRP A 86 8.32 6.97 -4.66
CA TRP A 86 7.71 6.34 -5.82
C TRP A 86 8.73 5.72 -6.78
N GLN A 87 9.94 6.31 -6.94
CA GLN A 87 10.99 5.74 -7.77
C GLN A 87 11.53 4.41 -7.21
N ALA A 88 11.63 4.27 -5.88
CA ALA A 88 12.04 3.02 -5.26
C ALA A 88 10.99 1.93 -5.50
N VAL A 89 9.71 2.28 -5.40
CA VAL A 89 8.58 1.38 -5.73
C VAL A 89 8.63 0.96 -7.20
N GLU A 90 8.89 1.89 -8.12
CA GLU A 90 8.94 1.60 -9.56
C GLU A 90 10.16 0.74 -9.91
N ARG A 91 11.28 0.86 -9.22
CA ARG A 91 12.43 -0.07 -9.38
C ARG A 91 12.08 -1.51 -8.98
N LEU A 92 11.16 -1.72 -8.03
CA LEU A 92 10.68 -3.03 -7.61
C LEU A 92 9.66 -3.65 -8.57
N ALA A 93 8.89 -2.83 -9.30
CA ALA A 93 7.77 -3.28 -10.13
C ALA A 93 8.14 -4.38 -11.15
N PRO A 94 9.28 -4.33 -11.88
CA PRO A 94 9.69 -5.37 -12.81
C PRO A 94 10.41 -6.55 -12.13
N LEU A 95 10.53 -6.59 -10.79
CA LEU A 95 11.31 -7.60 -10.09
C LEU A 95 10.43 -8.71 -9.52
N THR A 96 10.93 -9.94 -9.56
CA THR A 96 10.31 -11.09 -8.90
C THR A 96 11.32 -11.86 -8.08
N GLY A 97 10.93 -12.31 -6.88
CA GLY A 97 11.69 -13.27 -6.07
C GLY A 97 11.53 -14.73 -6.52
N ARG A 98 10.83 -14.98 -7.65
CA ARG A 98 10.62 -16.32 -8.19
C ARG A 98 11.61 -16.66 -9.30
N SER A 99 12.29 -17.79 -9.15
CA SER A 99 13.09 -18.40 -10.20
C SER A 99 12.64 -19.85 -10.41
N PRO A 100 12.25 -20.26 -11.66
CA PRO A 100 12.10 -19.42 -12.84
C PRO A 100 10.97 -18.37 -12.67
N VAL A 101 11.03 -17.31 -13.48
CA VAL A 101 10.00 -16.27 -13.52
C VAL A 101 8.66 -16.88 -13.96
N PRO A 102 7.57 -16.73 -13.19
CA PRO A 102 6.27 -17.28 -13.58
C PRO A 102 5.75 -16.69 -14.90
N SER A 103 5.13 -17.53 -15.73
CA SER A 103 4.55 -17.11 -17.02
C SER A 103 3.42 -16.08 -16.89
N THR A 104 2.78 -16.02 -15.72
CA THR A 104 1.75 -15.04 -15.37
C THR A 104 2.29 -13.64 -15.09
N LYS A 105 3.60 -13.47 -14.96
CA LYS A 105 4.23 -12.17 -14.78
C LYS A 105 4.29 -11.40 -16.11
N ALA A 106 4.24 -10.08 -16.03
CA ALA A 106 4.36 -9.20 -17.19
C ALA A 106 5.67 -9.45 -17.95
N LYS A 107 5.64 -9.26 -19.27
CA LYS A 107 6.87 -9.29 -20.09
C LYS A 107 7.89 -8.29 -19.54
N GLY A 108 9.15 -8.71 -19.42
CA GLY A 108 10.23 -7.88 -18.86
C GLY A 108 10.44 -8.03 -17.35
N CYS A 109 9.59 -8.79 -16.65
CA CYS A 109 9.91 -9.17 -15.27
C CYS A 109 11.14 -10.05 -15.21
N ARG A 110 12.03 -9.76 -14.24
CA ARG A 110 13.26 -10.53 -14.01
C ARG A 110 13.36 -10.99 -12.56
N PHE A 111 14.03 -12.10 -12.37
CA PHE A 111 14.39 -12.58 -11.03
C PHE A 111 15.43 -11.65 -10.41
N GLU A 112 15.19 -11.28 -9.14
CA GLU A 112 16.11 -10.50 -8.33
C GLU A 112 16.05 -11.01 -6.88
N PRO A 113 17.12 -11.58 -6.36
CA PRO A 113 17.18 -12.05 -4.97
C PRO A 113 17.34 -10.88 -3.97
N ASP A 114 18.14 -9.86 -4.30
CA ASP A 114 18.35 -8.66 -3.47
C ASP A 114 17.46 -7.51 -3.93
N LYS A 115 16.21 -7.54 -3.52
CA LYS A 115 15.25 -6.49 -3.88
C LYS A 115 15.40 -5.22 -3.05
N PHE A 116 15.91 -5.31 -1.83
CA PHE A 116 16.19 -4.13 -1.02
C PHE A 116 17.30 -3.29 -1.68
N GLY A 117 18.44 -3.91 -1.99
CA GLY A 117 19.53 -3.25 -2.69
C GLY A 117 19.13 -2.75 -4.08
N ALA A 118 18.39 -3.54 -4.87
CA ALA A 118 17.90 -3.13 -6.20
C ALA A 118 16.97 -1.92 -6.15
N ALA A 119 16.20 -1.75 -5.07
CA ALA A 119 15.34 -0.60 -4.86
C ALA A 119 16.06 0.60 -4.20
N GLY A 120 17.28 0.41 -3.69
CA GLY A 120 17.99 1.39 -2.89
C GLY A 120 17.31 1.65 -1.55
N LEU A 121 16.73 0.60 -0.97
CA LEU A 121 16.07 0.62 0.33
C LEU A 121 16.89 -0.19 1.34
N ARG A 122 16.78 0.15 2.63
CA ARG A 122 17.51 -0.49 3.71
C ARG A 122 16.59 -1.34 4.57
N GLU A 123 17.11 -2.49 4.97
CA GLU A 123 16.47 -3.32 5.97
C GLU A 123 16.65 -2.71 7.37
N GLU A 124 15.59 -2.73 8.15
CA GLU A 124 15.59 -2.40 9.58
C GLU A 124 15.00 -3.57 10.36
N PRO A 125 15.64 -4.06 11.43
CA PRO A 125 15.15 -5.21 12.18
C PRO A 125 13.74 -4.98 12.74
N SER A 126 12.88 -5.99 12.61
CA SER A 126 11.56 -6.03 13.23
C SER A 126 11.66 -6.44 14.70
N ASP A 127 10.64 -6.11 15.50
CA ASP A 127 10.60 -6.41 16.92
C ASP A 127 9.86 -7.73 17.23
N VAL A 128 8.80 -8.05 16.48
CA VAL A 128 7.89 -9.16 16.79
C VAL A 128 7.67 -10.15 15.63
N VAL A 129 8.22 -9.87 14.44
CA VAL A 129 8.18 -10.76 13.28
C VAL A 129 9.57 -10.95 12.68
N ARG A 130 9.74 -11.97 11.83
CA ARG A 130 11.04 -12.29 11.21
C ARG A 130 11.43 -11.35 10.06
N PRO A 131 10.53 -11.01 9.10
CA PRO A 131 10.89 -10.15 8.00
C PRO A 131 11.27 -8.74 8.47
N PRO A 132 12.26 -8.07 7.85
CA PRO A 132 12.67 -6.73 8.23
C PRO A 132 11.65 -5.68 7.78
N ARG A 133 11.65 -4.55 8.47
CA ARG A 133 11.00 -3.32 8.07
C ARG A 133 11.81 -2.63 6.97
N VAL A 134 11.19 -1.72 6.22
CA VAL A 134 11.88 -0.83 5.28
C VAL A 134 12.17 0.48 6.02
N ALA A 135 13.44 0.77 6.29
CA ALA A 135 13.87 1.91 7.14
C ALA A 135 13.37 3.27 6.63
N GLU A 136 13.21 3.43 5.32
CA GLU A 136 12.77 4.66 4.69
C GLU A 136 11.26 4.90 4.77
N CYS A 137 10.44 3.85 5.03
CA CYS A 137 8.99 3.99 5.08
C CYS A 137 8.53 4.63 6.40
N PRO A 138 7.78 5.74 6.36
CA PRO A 138 7.36 6.44 7.57
C PRO A 138 6.40 5.67 8.48
N VAL A 139 5.66 4.69 7.95
CA VAL A 139 4.79 3.79 8.72
C VAL A 139 5.11 2.35 8.35
N GLN A 140 5.27 1.50 9.37
CA GLN A 140 5.61 0.10 9.20
C GLN A 140 4.75 -0.74 10.15
N LEU A 141 4.06 -1.75 9.60
CA LEU A 141 3.14 -2.60 10.35
C LEU A 141 3.70 -4.02 10.38
N GLU A 142 4.14 -4.49 11.55
CA GLU A 142 4.47 -5.88 11.76
C GLU A 142 3.19 -6.69 11.95
N ALA A 143 2.98 -7.70 11.15
CA ALA A 143 1.71 -8.42 11.08
C ALA A 143 1.91 -9.93 10.88
N HIS A 144 0.86 -10.69 11.18
CA HIS A 144 0.78 -12.13 10.97
C HIS A 144 -0.40 -12.46 10.06
N ALA A 145 -0.16 -13.18 8.97
CA ALA A 145 -1.18 -13.62 8.04
C ALA A 145 -1.99 -14.78 8.64
N GLU A 146 -3.15 -14.46 9.20
CA GLU A 146 -4.04 -15.44 9.84
C GLU A 146 -4.79 -16.30 8.80
N ARG A 147 -5.01 -15.75 7.62
CA ARG A 147 -5.72 -16.45 6.55
C ARG A 147 -5.14 -16.12 5.18
N VAL A 148 -4.88 -17.15 4.38
CA VAL A 148 -4.50 -17.04 2.98
C VAL A 148 -5.44 -17.92 2.16
N ARG A 149 -6.29 -17.32 1.33
CA ARG A 149 -7.27 -18.06 0.52
C ARG A 149 -7.26 -17.60 -0.93
N PRO A 150 -7.59 -18.48 -1.90
CA PRO A 150 -7.75 -18.05 -3.29
C PRO A 150 -8.95 -17.10 -3.44
N ASP A 151 -8.89 -16.23 -4.43
CA ASP A 151 -10.04 -15.49 -4.93
C ASP A 151 -10.99 -16.42 -5.71
N VAL A 152 -12.17 -15.92 -6.08
CA VAL A 152 -13.20 -16.72 -6.79
C VAL A 152 -12.69 -17.20 -8.14
N ALA A 153 -11.92 -16.40 -8.88
CA ALA A 153 -11.38 -16.74 -10.19
C ALA A 153 -10.09 -17.58 -10.11
N GLY A 154 -9.47 -17.69 -8.93
CA GLY A 154 -8.28 -18.50 -8.70
C GLY A 154 -6.97 -17.91 -9.21
N GLY A 155 -6.96 -16.68 -9.72
CA GLY A 155 -5.77 -15.98 -10.22
C GLY A 155 -4.98 -15.26 -9.13
N PHE A 156 -5.65 -14.96 -8.01
CA PHE A 156 -5.10 -14.23 -6.88
C PHE A 156 -5.27 -14.98 -5.58
N VAL A 157 -4.68 -14.46 -4.52
CA VAL A 157 -4.95 -14.85 -3.15
C VAL A 157 -5.32 -13.60 -2.35
N ILE A 158 -6.25 -13.78 -1.42
CA ILE A 158 -6.64 -12.79 -0.43
C ILE A 158 -5.99 -13.22 0.88
N VAL A 159 -5.26 -12.29 1.49
CA VAL A 159 -4.58 -12.47 2.78
C VAL A 159 -5.23 -11.55 3.80
N GLU A 160 -5.60 -12.10 4.95
CA GLU A 160 -6.04 -11.35 6.12
C GLU A 160 -4.88 -11.39 7.13
N ALA A 161 -4.22 -10.25 7.33
CA ALA A 161 -3.07 -10.11 8.21
C ALA A 161 -3.45 -9.25 9.43
N VAL A 162 -3.25 -9.79 10.63
CA VAL A 162 -3.48 -9.08 11.89
C VAL A 162 -2.22 -8.36 12.30
N VAL A 163 -2.31 -7.03 12.45
CA VAL A 163 -1.21 -6.17 12.88
C VAL A 163 -0.92 -6.42 14.37
N ARG A 164 0.35 -6.68 14.67
CA ARG A 164 0.86 -6.96 16.02
C ARG A 164 1.60 -5.75 16.59
N LYS A 165 2.27 -4.97 15.74
CA LYS A 165 3.00 -3.78 16.13
C LYS A 165 3.01 -2.74 15.02
N VAL A 166 2.94 -1.48 15.40
CA VAL A 166 2.99 -0.32 14.49
C VAL A 166 4.20 0.51 14.84
N HIS A 167 5.01 0.83 13.83
CA HIS A 167 6.09 1.80 13.93
C HIS A 167 5.72 3.02 13.07
N ALA A 168 5.93 4.20 13.60
CA ALA A 168 5.70 5.44 12.89
C ALA A 168 6.87 6.41 13.10
N ASP A 169 7.25 7.12 12.06
CA ASP A 169 8.23 8.20 12.16
C ASP A 169 7.70 9.26 13.15
N PRO A 170 8.48 9.65 14.17
CA PRO A 170 8.01 10.63 15.16
C PRO A 170 7.60 11.98 14.55
N ARG A 171 8.09 12.30 13.34
CA ARG A 171 7.72 13.54 12.62
C ARG A 171 6.27 13.57 12.13
N ILE A 172 5.64 12.41 12.00
CA ILE A 172 4.25 12.29 11.56
C ILE A 172 3.29 11.92 12.71
N VAL A 173 3.79 11.81 13.94
CA VAL A 173 2.97 11.50 15.14
C VAL A 173 2.66 12.78 15.89
N VAL A 174 1.41 12.93 16.32
CA VAL A 174 1.02 14.06 17.19
C VAL A 174 1.71 13.89 18.55
N PRO A 175 2.53 14.86 19.00
CA PRO A 175 3.31 14.70 20.24
C PRO A 175 2.48 14.32 21.46
N GLY A 176 2.91 13.30 22.19
CA GLY A 176 2.24 12.80 23.40
C GLY A 176 1.00 11.97 23.15
N THR A 177 0.75 11.53 21.93
CA THR A 177 -0.38 10.68 21.56
C THR A 177 0.07 9.50 20.68
N ASP A 178 -0.85 8.56 20.42
CA ASP A 178 -0.68 7.47 19.45
C ASP A 178 -1.33 7.80 18.08
N HIS A 179 -1.57 9.07 17.78
CA HIS A 179 -2.24 9.50 16.55
C HIS A 179 -1.25 9.96 15.50
N VAL A 180 -1.42 9.47 14.27
CA VAL A 180 -0.74 10.00 13.10
C VAL A 180 -1.37 11.35 12.71
N ASP A 181 -0.55 12.38 12.52
CA ASP A 181 -0.99 13.69 12.04
C ASP A 181 -1.29 13.64 10.53
N PRO A 182 -2.55 13.72 10.10
CA PRO A 182 -2.89 13.62 8.68
C PRO A 182 -2.36 14.80 7.84
N ALA A 183 -1.98 15.91 8.48
CA ALA A 183 -1.34 17.03 7.80
C ALA A 183 0.17 16.82 7.58
N ALA A 184 0.80 15.97 8.40
CA ALA A 184 2.21 15.61 8.29
C ALA A 184 2.45 14.31 7.52
N TRP A 185 1.42 13.51 7.28
CA TRP A 185 1.47 12.21 6.63
C TRP A 185 0.71 12.19 5.30
N SER A 186 1.37 11.71 4.25
CA SER A 186 0.74 11.37 2.97
C SER A 186 1.24 10.02 2.50
N PRO A 187 0.38 9.02 2.30
CA PRO A 187 0.77 7.77 1.68
C PRO A 187 1.02 7.95 0.18
N LEU A 188 1.85 7.10 -0.40
CA LEU A 188 1.91 6.94 -1.84
C LEU A 188 0.63 6.23 -2.33
N VAL A 189 -0.08 6.84 -3.27
CA VAL A 189 -1.35 6.34 -3.83
C VAL A 189 -1.14 5.90 -5.27
N TYR A 190 -1.74 4.75 -5.64
CA TYR A 190 -1.74 4.23 -7.00
C TYR A 190 -3.15 4.33 -7.60
N ASN A 191 -3.27 5.10 -8.68
CA ASN A 191 -4.54 5.36 -9.34
C ASN A 191 -4.40 5.11 -10.84
N PHE A 192 -5.06 4.07 -11.38
CA PHE A 192 -5.00 3.68 -12.79
C PHE A 192 -3.57 3.69 -13.38
N ARG A 193 -2.61 3.08 -12.68
CA ARG A 193 -1.17 2.97 -13.03
C ARG A 193 -0.37 4.27 -12.95
N HIS A 194 -0.87 5.26 -12.23
CA HIS A 194 -0.13 6.48 -11.91
C HIS A 194 0.06 6.62 -10.41
N TYR A 195 1.15 7.25 -10.01
CA TYR A 195 1.48 7.53 -8.61
C TYR A 195 1.04 8.94 -8.22
N PHE A 196 0.46 9.06 -7.02
CA PHE A 196 0.02 10.32 -6.44
C PHE A 196 0.36 10.39 -4.96
N GLY A 197 0.46 11.60 -4.40
CA GLY A 197 0.29 11.89 -2.99
C GLY A 197 -1.12 12.39 -2.72
N LEU A 198 -1.46 12.61 -1.46
CA LEU A 198 -2.71 13.27 -1.09
C LEU A 198 -2.62 14.77 -1.42
N GLY A 199 -3.75 15.34 -1.85
CA GLY A 199 -3.95 16.77 -1.97
C GLY A 199 -4.21 17.43 -0.60
N PRO A 200 -4.56 18.74 -0.59
CA PRO A 200 -4.93 19.43 0.63
C PRO A 200 -6.16 18.80 1.27
N GLU A 201 -6.23 18.89 2.61
CA GLU A 201 -7.38 18.42 3.36
C GLU A 201 -8.66 19.16 2.92
N LEU A 202 -9.74 18.40 2.73
CA LEU A 202 -11.05 18.94 2.32
C LEU A 202 -12.02 19.10 3.49
N GLY A 203 -11.76 18.46 4.61
CA GLY A 203 -12.61 18.47 5.80
C GLY A 203 -12.34 17.30 6.74
N HIS A 204 -12.97 17.33 7.90
CA HIS A 204 -12.80 16.34 8.96
C HIS A 204 -13.98 15.39 9.04
N SER A 205 -13.70 14.11 9.30
CA SER A 205 -14.74 13.17 9.70
C SER A 205 -15.26 13.51 11.10
N TYR A 206 -16.55 13.27 11.37
CA TYR A 206 -17.11 13.39 12.73
C TYR A 206 -16.45 12.45 13.76
N ARG A 207 -15.68 11.46 13.29
CA ARG A 207 -14.92 10.51 14.11
C ARG A 207 -13.45 10.88 14.26
N THR A 208 -13.03 12.07 13.81
CA THR A 208 -11.63 12.44 13.93
C THR A 208 -11.22 12.53 15.41
N GLU A 209 -10.11 11.89 15.74
CA GLU A 209 -9.49 11.90 17.06
C GLU A 209 -8.28 12.85 17.12
N THR A 210 -7.83 13.31 15.95
CA THR A 210 -6.71 14.24 15.85
C THR A 210 -7.15 15.63 16.34
N PRO A 211 -6.43 16.24 17.29
CA PRO A 211 -6.75 17.60 17.76
C PRO A 211 -6.73 18.60 16.59
N HIS A 212 -7.77 19.42 16.48
CA HIS A 212 -7.78 20.50 15.49
C HIS A 212 -6.60 21.45 15.74
N ARG A 213 -5.72 21.62 14.76
CA ARG A 213 -4.82 22.77 14.75
C ARG A 213 -5.72 24.00 14.61
N ARG A 214 -5.79 24.84 15.65
CA ARG A 214 -6.40 26.18 15.51
C ARG A 214 -5.61 26.87 14.40
N GLN A 215 -6.29 27.25 13.32
CA GLN A 215 -5.73 28.23 12.39
C GLN A 215 -5.42 29.46 13.24
N VAL A 216 -4.14 29.76 13.35
CA VAL A 216 -3.69 31.05 13.90
C VAL A 216 -3.88 32.02 12.74
N ASP A 217 -4.92 32.86 12.84
CA ASP A 217 -5.18 33.94 11.91
C ASP A 217 -4.02 34.96 11.89
#